data_1cfe0a25331718b32fc6d3b26a212249
#
_entry.id   1cfe0a25331718b32fc6d3b26a212249
#
_cell.length_a   1.000
_cell.length_b   1.000
_cell.length_c   1.000
_cell.angle_alpha   90.00
_cell.angle_beta   90.00
_cell.angle_gamma   90.00
#
_symmetry.space_group_name_H-M   'P 1'
#
loop_
_entity.id
_entity.type
_entity.pdbx_description
1 polymer ?
#
loop_
_entity_poly.entity_id
_entity_poly.type
_entity_poly.pdbx_seq_one_letter_code
_entity_poly.pdbx_strand_id
1 'polypeptide(L)'
;INGEPNKGDKVPNNLVCMVNDAYMGKEQLEVPFDGKMYYGCCEMCKERIPTDETVRYALDPQTLSKVDKANAYIVLIGDNDEVAYFENESNYKSFLKENKKFN
;
A
#
# COMPACT_ATOMS: atom_id res chain seq x y z
N ILE A 1 -14.95 14.31 3.87
CA ILE A 1 -15.48 14.39 5.02
C ILE A 1 -15.36 13.18 5.86
N ASN A 2 -16.39 12.74 6.41
CA ASN A 2 -16.35 11.61 7.30
C ASN A 2 -15.80 10.41 6.60
N GLY A 3 -14.82 9.76 7.17
CA GLY A 3 -14.24 8.56 6.63
C GLY A 3 -13.05 8.78 5.73
N GLU A 4 -12.78 10.02 5.39
CA GLU A 4 -11.59 10.32 4.61
C GLU A 4 -10.36 10.14 5.50
N PRO A 5 -9.35 9.37 5.07
CA PRO A 5 -8.16 9.19 5.88
C PRO A 5 -7.28 10.43 5.85
N ASN A 6 -6.54 10.61 6.93
CA ASN A 6 -5.53 11.66 7.03
C ASN A 6 -4.15 11.04 6.85
N LYS A 7 -3.17 11.89 6.55
CA LYS A 7 -1.78 11.46 6.49
C LYS A 7 -1.44 10.75 7.81
N GLY A 8 -0.88 9.56 7.70
CA GLY A 8 -0.54 8.74 8.84
C GLY A 8 -1.57 7.66 9.18
N ASP A 9 -2.74 7.70 8.55
CA ASP A 9 -3.79 6.71 8.83
C ASP A 9 -3.58 5.45 7.99
N LYS A 10 -3.92 4.31 8.59
CA LYS A 10 -3.98 3.06 7.86
C LYS A 10 -5.13 3.12 6.87
N VAL A 11 -4.92 2.58 5.68
CA VAL A 11 -5.97 2.50 4.65
C VAL A 11 -6.19 1.05 4.24
N PRO A 12 -7.43 0.70 3.83
CA PRO A 12 -7.70 -0.68 3.40
C PRO A 12 -7.00 -1.01 2.10
N ASN A 13 -6.49 -2.25 2.00
CA ASN A 13 -5.77 -2.69 0.81
C ASN A 13 -6.64 -2.60 -0.45
N ASN A 14 -7.92 -2.89 -0.33
CA ASN A 14 -8.81 -2.91 -1.49
C ASN A 14 -9.14 -1.53 -2.06
N LEU A 15 -8.72 -0.48 -1.38
CA LEU A 15 -8.92 0.89 -1.87
C LEU A 15 -7.63 1.51 -2.40
N VAL A 16 -6.58 0.70 -2.54
CA VAL A 16 -5.26 1.16 -2.97
C VAL A 16 -4.92 0.57 -4.33
N CYS A 17 -4.44 1.40 -5.25
CA CYS A 17 -3.85 0.88 -6.48
C CYS A 17 -2.40 0.52 -6.20
N MET A 18 -2.09 -0.77 -6.23
CA MET A 18 -0.76 -1.25 -5.86
C MET A 18 0.28 -1.07 -6.95
N VAL A 19 -0.14 -0.69 -8.14
CA VAL A 19 0.79 -0.35 -9.21
C VAL A 19 1.23 1.10 -9.08
N ASN A 20 0.26 2.00 -8.83
CA ASN A 20 0.55 3.43 -8.69
C ASN A 20 0.91 3.83 -7.27
N ASP A 21 0.76 2.90 -6.32
CA ASP A 21 1.04 3.13 -4.90
C ASP A 21 0.25 4.32 -4.37
N ALA A 22 -1.03 4.33 -4.69
CA ALA A 22 -1.91 5.45 -4.36
C ALA A 22 -3.22 4.97 -3.76
N TYR A 23 -3.67 5.69 -2.72
CA TYR A 23 -4.98 5.50 -2.13
C TYR A 23 -6.02 6.09 -3.07
N MET A 24 -6.98 5.27 -3.50
CA MET A 24 -7.98 5.70 -4.49
C MET A 24 -9.33 6.03 -3.88
N GLY A 25 -9.58 5.56 -2.66
CA GLY A 25 -10.84 5.87 -1.97
C GLY A 25 -12.05 5.13 -2.51
N LYS A 26 -11.86 4.17 -3.38
CA LYS A 26 -12.94 3.36 -3.92
C LYS A 26 -12.41 1.97 -4.24
N GLU A 27 -13.32 1.00 -4.35
CA GLU A 27 -12.96 -0.38 -4.64
C GLU A 27 -12.11 -0.46 -5.91
N GLN A 28 -10.98 -1.15 -5.80
CA GLN A 28 -10.11 -1.38 -6.92
C GLN A 28 -10.39 -2.75 -7.55
N LEU A 29 -9.87 -2.98 -8.74
CA LEU A 29 -10.03 -4.27 -9.41
C LEU A 29 -9.24 -5.34 -8.66
N GLU A 30 -9.88 -6.47 -8.41
CA GLU A 30 -9.24 -7.59 -7.73
C GLU A 30 -8.33 -8.34 -8.68
N VAL A 31 -7.12 -8.63 -8.23
CA VAL A 31 -6.13 -9.34 -9.03
C VAL A 31 -5.58 -10.49 -8.20
N PRO A 32 -6.22 -11.66 -8.23
CA PRO A 32 -5.70 -12.82 -7.49
C PRO A 32 -4.43 -13.33 -8.16
N PHE A 33 -3.41 -13.58 -7.35
CA PHE A 33 -2.15 -14.10 -7.86
C PHE A 33 -1.44 -14.86 -6.75
N ASP A 34 -1.06 -16.11 -7.05
CA ASP A 34 -0.28 -16.94 -6.13
C ASP A 34 -0.92 -17.06 -4.75
N GLY A 35 -2.24 -17.23 -4.73
CA GLY A 35 -2.99 -17.40 -3.48
C GLY A 35 -3.18 -16.13 -2.68
N LYS A 36 -2.84 -14.98 -3.25
CA LYS A 36 -2.97 -13.68 -2.59
C LYS A 36 -3.82 -12.76 -3.43
N MET A 37 -4.26 -11.65 -2.81
CA MET A 37 -5.09 -10.69 -3.51
C MET A 37 -4.38 -9.35 -3.63
N TYR A 38 -4.22 -8.88 -4.87
CA TYR A 38 -3.68 -7.56 -5.16
C TYR A 38 -4.79 -6.71 -5.75
N TYR A 39 -4.56 -5.40 -5.87
CA TYR A 39 -5.57 -4.47 -6.36
C TYR A 39 -4.93 -3.47 -7.33
N GLY A 40 -5.66 -3.14 -8.40
CA GLY A 40 -5.21 -2.18 -9.38
C GLY A 40 -6.35 -1.30 -9.84
N CYS A 41 -6.04 -0.12 -10.35
CA CYS A 41 -7.09 0.86 -10.65
C CYS A 41 -7.71 0.70 -12.04
N CYS A 42 -7.09 -0.07 -12.92
CA CYS A 42 -7.59 -0.23 -14.29
C CYS A 42 -7.08 -1.54 -14.86
N GLU A 43 -7.55 -1.87 -16.07
CA GLU A 43 -7.18 -3.14 -16.71
C GLU A 43 -5.67 -3.26 -16.94
N MET A 44 -5.01 -2.17 -17.28
CA MET A 44 -3.55 -2.21 -17.45
C MET A 44 -2.85 -2.59 -16.17
N CYS A 45 -3.28 -2.03 -15.04
CA CYS A 45 -2.71 -2.39 -13.75
C CYS A 45 -3.01 -3.83 -13.40
N LYS A 46 -4.23 -4.28 -13.70
CA LYS A 46 -4.63 -5.64 -13.45
C LYS A 46 -3.77 -6.63 -14.21
N GLU A 47 -3.42 -6.31 -15.46
CA GLU A 47 -2.56 -7.15 -16.26
C GLU A 47 -1.11 -7.11 -15.82
N ARG A 48 -0.68 -5.97 -15.31
CA ARG A 48 0.71 -5.78 -14.93
C ARG A 48 1.08 -6.55 -13.66
N ILE A 49 0.15 -6.61 -12.71
CA ILE A 49 0.45 -7.22 -11.42
C ILE A 49 0.98 -8.65 -11.52
N PRO A 50 0.34 -9.55 -12.30
CA PRO A 50 0.86 -10.92 -12.39
C PRO A 50 2.11 -11.05 -13.26
N THR A 51 2.40 -10.07 -14.12
CA THR A 51 3.51 -10.19 -15.06
C THR A 51 4.74 -9.39 -14.67
N ASP A 52 4.62 -8.51 -13.67
CA ASP A 52 5.73 -7.64 -13.26
C ASP A 52 5.91 -7.74 -11.74
N GLU A 53 6.91 -8.52 -11.35
CA GLU A 53 7.17 -8.76 -9.94
C GLU A 53 7.45 -7.46 -9.17
N THR A 54 8.05 -6.48 -9.83
CA THR A 54 8.44 -5.25 -9.14
C THR A 54 7.26 -4.47 -8.59
N VAL A 55 6.06 -4.65 -9.16
CA VAL A 55 4.89 -3.94 -8.64
C VAL A 55 4.18 -4.70 -7.52
N ARG A 56 4.60 -5.94 -7.23
CA ARG A 56 4.00 -6.71 -6.14
C ARG A 56 4.72 -6.52 -4.81
N TYR A 57 5.90 -5.91 -4.82
CA TYR A 57 6.71 -5.77 -3.61
C TYR A 57 7.10 -4.32 -3.38
N ALA A 58 7.32 -4.00 -2.12
CA ALA A 58 7.77 -2.68 -1.71
C ALA A 58 8.78 -2.85 -0.58
N LEU A 59 9.40 -1.77 -0.16
CA LEU A 59 10.30 -1.81 0.99
C LEU A 59 9.58 -1.20 2.19
N ASP A 60 9.62 -1.89 3.31
CA ASP A 60 9.09 -1.39 4.58
C ASP A 60 9.96 -0.19 5.00
N PRO A 61 9.37 0.99 5.19
CA PRO A 61 10.19 2.17 5.55
C PRO A 61 10.93 2.05 6.87
N GLN A 62 10.49 1.17 7.76
CA GLN A 62 11.14 1.01 9.05
C GLN A 62 12.36 0.11 8.98
N THR A 63 12.25 -1.00 8.25
CA THR A 63 13.30 -2.02 8.23
C THR A 63 14.03 -2.12 6.91
N LEU A 64 13.47 -1.53 5.85
CA LEU A 64 13.93 -1.65 4.47
C LEU A 64 13.87 -3.09 3.97
N SER A 65 13.07 -3.91 4.62
CA SER A 65 12.84 -5.28 4.18
C SER A 65 11.80 -5.31 3.07
N LYS A 66 11.92 -6.30 2.21
CA LYS A 66 10.98 -6.51 1.12
C LYS A 66 9.63 -6.96 1.67
N VAL A 67 8.56 -6.30 1.25
CA VAL A 67 7.20 -6.56 1.72
C VAL A 67 6.32 -6.88 0.53
N ASP A 68 5.52 -7.95 0.65
CA ASP A 68 4.52 -8.29 -0.34
C ASP A 68 3.31 -7.37 -0.12
N LYS A 69 2.96 -6.60 -1.14
CA LYS A 69 1.90 -5.59 -1.01
C LYS A 69 0.55 -6.21 -0.64
N ALA A 70 0.31 -7.46 -1.06
CA ALA A 70 -0.95 -8.12 -0.74
C ALA A 70 -1.14 -8.35 0.76
N ASN A 71 -0.04 -8.45 1.50
CA ASN A 71 -0.07 -8.71 2.94
C ASN A 71 0.36 -7.51 3.77
N ALA A 72 0.50 -6.36 3.16
CA ALA A 72 1.09 -5.20 3.81
C ALA A 72 0.09 -4.46 4.69
N TYR A 73 0.65 -3.77 5.67
CA TYR A 73 -0.06 -2.77 6.47
C TYR A 73 0.17 -1.45 5.73
N ILE A 74 -0.86 -0.93 5.09
CA ILE A 74 -0.72 0.21 4.18
C ILE A 74 -1.14 1.50 4.86
N VAL A 75 -0.31 2.53 4.74
CA VAL A 75 -0.51 3.82 5.42
C VAL A 75 -0.46 4.94 4.39
N LEU A 76 -1.40 5.88 4.52
CA LEU A 76 -1.40 7.09 3.68
C LEU A 76 -0.28 8.00 4.15
N ILE A 77 0.63 8.37 3.26
CA ILE A 77 1.81 9.15 3.66
C ILE A 77 1.96 10.48 2.96
N GLY A 78 1.29 10.70 1.85
CA GLY A 78 1.54 11.89 1.04
C GLY A 78 0.32 12.74 0.82
N ASP A 79 0.55 13.94 0.30
CA ASP A 79 -0.52 14.89 0.03
C ASP A 79 -1.26 14.57 -1.26
N ASN A 80 -0.68 13.71 -2.11
CA ASN A 80 -1.29 13.27 -3.37
C ASN A 80 -1.67 11.79 -3.29
N ASP A 81 -2.13 11.36 -2.12
CA ASP A 81 -2.64 10.00 -1.88
C ASP A 81 -1.58 8.91 -1.94
N GLU A 82 -0.30 9.26 -1.89
CA GLU A 82 0.77 8.27 -1.87
C GLU A 82 0.68 7.41 -0.61
N VAL A 83 1.01 6.12 -0.75
CA VAL A 83 0.99 5.20 0.39
C VAL A 83 2.35 4.56 0.61
N ALA A 84 2.56 4.08 1.83
CA ALA A 84 3.72 3.27 2.18
C ALA A 84 3.23 1.92 2.66
N TYR A 85 4.06 0.90 2.45
CA TYR A 85 3.73 -0.48 2.79
C TYR A 85 4.65 -0.94 3.91
N PHE A 86 4.06 -1.23 5.08
CA PHE A 86 4.80 -1.78 6.20
C PHE A 86 4.51 -3.27 6.32
N GLU A 87 5.46 -4.02 6.83
CA GLU A 87 5.31 -5.44 7.00
C GLU A 87 4.17 -5.77 7.97
N ASN A 88 4.00 -4.92 8.99
CA ASN A 88 2.96 -5.08 9.99
C ASN A 88 2.77 -3.78 10.75
N GLU A 89 1.75 -3.75 11.60
CA GLU A 89 1.45 -2.57 12.40
C GLU A 89 2.57 -2.22 13.36
N SER A 90 3.23 -3.24 13.93
CA SER A 90 4.31 -3.03 14.87
C SER A 90 5.46 -2.24 14.24
N ASN A 91 5.80 -2.55 13.01
CA ASN A 91 6.85 -1.81 12.29
C ASN A 91 6.45 -0.36 12.06
N TYR A 92 5.18 -0.13 11.76
CA TYR A 92 4.71 1.24 11.57
C TYR A 92 4.78 2.01 12.89
N LYS A 93 4.39 1.39 14.00
CA LYS A 93 4.47 2.06 15.31
C LYS A 93 5.90 2.38 15.69
N SER A 94 6.84 1.48 15.39
CA SER A 94 8.25 1.72 15.64
C SER A 94 8.77 2.89 14.79
N PHE A 95 8.31 2.95 13.55
CA PHE A 95 8.67 4.04 12.65
C PHE A 95 8.27 5.39 13.24
N LEU A 96 7.04 5.49 13.76
CA LEU A 96 6.56 6.72 14.39
C LEU A 96 7.34 7.03 15.68
N LYS A 97 7.60 5.99 16.46
CA LYS A 97 8.28 6.15 17.75
C LYS A 97 9.69 6.67 17.58
N GLU A 98 10.35 6.33 16.49
CA GLU A 98 11.71 6.79 16.23
C GLU A 98 11.74 8.16 15.57
N ASN A 99 10.61 8.86 15.60
CA ASN A 99 10.49 10.23 15.07
C ASN A 99 10.70 10.33 13.58
N LYS A 100 10.48 9.23 12.87
CA LYS A 100 10.51 9.28 11.41
C LYS A 100 9.21 9.89 10.93
N LYS A 101 9.28 10.66 9.88
CA LYS A 101 8.12 11.37 9.37
C LYS A 101 8.01 11.25 7.88
N PHE A 102 6.77 11.36 7.43
CA PHE A 102 6.49 11.45 6.00
C PHE A 102 6.45 12.92 5.61
N ASN A 103 7.09 13.26 4.54
CA ASN A 103 7.10 14.66 4.07
C ASN A 103 6.73 14.77 2.62
#